data_46e040189644a17842f44226a265434f
#
_entry.id   46e040189644a17842f44226a265434f
#
_cell.length_a   1.000
_cell.length_b   1.000
_cell.length_c   1.000
_cell.angle_alpha   90.00
_cell.angle_beta   90.00
_cell.angle_gamma   90.00
#
_symmetry.space_group_name_H-M   'P 1'
#
loop_
_entity.id
_entity.type
_entity.pdbx_description
1 polymer ?
#
loop_
_entity_poly.entity_id
_entity_poly.type
_entity_poly.pdbx_seq_one_letter_code
_entity_poly.pdbx_strand_id
1 'polypeptide(L)'
;MKLLFLFPLLCYPLLAAKSVLIVSDGVPVQILAVQLKAHGINSETVTQQSMPAKLAGYPAVLVYIHGVLSEAAEKAFIDYAKSGGKLIVLHHSISSQKRQNPGWMQFLGVSLPEGDVTQGGYKYYDPVPLTLVNLAPKDWIATHDVHWESRAEYRGEDRDAIELPATEVYLNHVLNGQHIILLGLKFIDKKSGVTYVQDTAGWYKKAEKGWVMYFMAGHSGKEFDDPAYAQILTNAVNFRP
;
A
#
# COMPACT_ATOMS: atom_id res chain seq x y z
N MET A 1 -50.96 -39.47 -17.30
CA MET A 1 -50.98 -38.03 -16.97
C MET A 1 -49.63 -37.69 -16.29
N LYS A 2 -48.68 -37.16 -17.07
CA LYS A 2 -47.34 -36.79 -16.53
C LYS A 2 -47.37 -35.32 -16.14
N LEU A 3 -47.19 -35.04 -14.86
CA LEU A 3 -47.11 -33.68 -14.34
C LEU A 3 -45.72 -33.15 -14.63
N LEU A 4 -45.61 -32.11 -15.47
CA LEU A 4 -44.37 -31.38 -15.74
C LEU A 4 -44.21 -30.30 -14.66
N PHE A 5 -43.26 -30.48 -13.76
CA PHE A 5 -42.86 -29.41 -12.82
C PHE A 5 -41.97 -28.41 -13.53
N LEU A 6 -42.47 -27.22 -13.84
CA LEU A 6 -41.67 -26.07 -14.25
C LEU A 6 -41.02 -25.46 -12.99
N PHE A 7 -39.72 -25.62 -12.88
CA PHE A 7 -38.95 -24.86 -11.90
C PHE A 7 -38.70 -23.44 -12.46
N PRO A 8 -39.10 -22.39 -11.73
CA PRO A 8 -38.75 -21.02 -12.15
C PRO A 8 -37.25 -20.81 -11.99
N LEU A 9 -36.56 -20.46 -13.09
CA LEU A 9 -35.19 -20.00 -13.08
C LEU A 9 -35.16 -18.63 -12.36
N LEU A 10 -34.82 -18.61 -11.09
CA LEU A 10 -34.53 -17.38 -10.35
C LEU A 10 -33.22 -16.78 -10.90
N CYS A 11 -33.39 -15.82 -11.82
CA CYS A 11 -32.28 -14.99 -12.29
C CYS A 11 -31.91 -14.01 -11.17
N TYR A 12 -30.94 -14.38 -10.34
CA TYR A 12 -30.33 -13.43 -9.40
C TYR A 12 -29.55 -12.40 -10.21
N PRO A 13 -29.81 -11.08 -10.03
CA PRO A 13 -28.96 -10.07 -10.65
C PRO A 13 -27.56 -10.26 -10.10
N LEU A 14 -26.60 -10.52 -10.98
CA LEU A 14 -25.19 -10.49 -10.66
C LEU A 14 -24.89 -9.03 -10.25
N LEU A 15 -24.83 -8.75 -8.94
CA LEU A 15 -24.33 -7.44 -8.48
C LEU A 15 -22.91 -7.33 -9.01
N ALA A 16 -22.69 -6.42 -9.96
CA ALA A 16 -21.36 -6.10 -10.44
C ALA A 16 -20.48 -5.77 -9.23
N ALA A 17 -19.35 -6.48 -9.10
CA ALA A 17 -18.40 -6.21 -8.03
C ALA A 17 -17.99 -4.73 -8.11
N LYS A 18 -18.12 -4.00 -6.99
CA LYS A 18 -17.77 -2.59 -6.94
C LYS A 18 -16.27 -2.44 -7.18
N SER A 19 -15.90 -1.55 -8.10
CA SER A 19 -14.51 -1.21 -8.37
C SER A 19 -13.85 -0.56 -7.16
N VAL A 20 -12.55 -0.78 -6.96
CA VAL A 20 -11.73 0.03 -6.06
C VAL A 20 -11.40 1.37 -6.74
N LEU A 21 -11.18 2.40 -5.96
CA LEU A 21 -10.76 3.70 -6.47
C LEU A 21 -9.23 3.85 -6.31
N ILE A 22 -8.54 4.22 -7.37
CA ILE A 22 -7.13 4.62 -7.34
C ILE A 22 -7.08 6.12 -7.59
N VAL A 23 -6.60 6.88 -6.61
CA VAL A 23 -6.38 8.33 -6.75
C VAL A 23 -4.89 8.57 -6.94
N SER A 24 -4.51 9.08 -8.12
CA SER A 24 -3.10 9.18 -8.53
C SER A 24 -2.83 10.48 -9.30
N ASP A 25 -1.60 10.99 -9.13
CA ASP A 25 -1.01 12.04 -9.97
C ASP A 25 0.10 11.50 -10.89
N GLY A 26 0.27 10.18 -10.98
CA GLY A 26 1.36 9.54 -11.71
C GLY A 26 0.97 8.29 -12.51
N VAL A 27 1.86 7.96 -13.45
CA VAL A 27 1.70 6.82 -14.38
C VAL A 27 1.87 5.43 -13.73
N PRO A 28 2.70 5.24 -12.69
CA PRO A 28 3.02 3.91 -12.16
C PRO A 28 1.81 3.04 -11.79
N VAL A 29 0.70 3.65 -11.38
CA VAL A 29 -0.52 2.93 -10.97
C VAL A 29 -1.22 2.17 -12.10
N GLN A 30 -0.86 2.39 -13.36
CA GLN A 30 -1.42 1.63 -14.48
C GLN A 30 -1.03 0.16 -14.40
N ILE A 31 0.23 -0.13 -14.01
CA ILE A 31 0.69 -1.51 -13.77
C ILE A 31 -0.08 -2.12 -12.61
N LEU A 32 -0.22 -1.40 -11.50
CA LEU A 32 -1.02 -1.85 -10.37
C LEU A 32 -2.47 -2.19 -10.77
N ALA A 33 -3.11 -1.34 -11.58
CA ALA A 33 -4.47 -1.58 -12.07
C ALA A 33 -4.57 -2.87 -12.91
N VAL A 34 -3.56 -3.17 -13.72
CA VAL A 34 -3.46 -4.42 -14.48
C VAL A 34 -3.33 -5.61 -13.54
N GLN A 35 -2.47 -5.54 -12.54
CA GLN A 35 -2.28 -6.62 -11.56
C GLN A 35 -3.56 -6.86 -10.73
N LEU A 36 -4.19 -5.80 -10.23
CA LEU A 36 -5.47 -5.93 -9.54
C LEU A 36 -6.54 -6.61 -10.41
N LYS A 37 -6.60 -6.24 -11.70
CA LYS A 37 -7.54 -6.88 -12.65
C LYS A 37 -7.22 -8.36 -12.86
N ALA A 38 -5.94 -8.75 -12.96
CA ALA A 38 -5.53 -10.15 -13.05
C ALA A 38 -5.99 -10.97 -11.84
N HIS A 39 -6.09 -10.33 -10.66
CA HIS A 39 -6.62 -10.91 -9.43
C HIS A 39 -8.14 -10.71 -9.24
N GLY A 40 -8.88 -10.35 -10.31
CA GLY A 40 -10.34 -10.22 -10.30
C GLY A 40 -10.87 -8.94 -9.65
N ILE A 41 -10.01 -7.95 -9.38
CA ILE A 41 -10.36 -6.66 -8.78
C ILE A 41 -10.44 -5.60 -9.87
N ASN A 42 -11.63 -5.08 -10.15
CA ASN A 42 -11.79 -3.92 -11.02
C ASN A 42 -11.37 -2.64 -10.30
N SER A 43 -10.74 -1.72 -11.02
CA SER A 43 -10.33 -0.42 -10.50
C SER A 43 -10.77 0.72 -11.41
N GLU A 44 -11.00 1.88 -10.80
CA GLU A 44 -11.20 3.18 -11.46
C GLU A 44 -10.04 4.07 -11.04
N THR A 45 -9.37 4.71 -12.00
CA THR A 45 -8.25 5.63 -11.71
C THR A 45 -8.64 7.06 -12.02
N VAL A 46 -8.44 7.94 -11.05
CA VAL A 46 -8.75 9.38 -11.14
C VAL A 46 -7.61 10.21 -10.54
N THR A 47 -7.60 11.52 -10.83
CA THR A 47 -6.74 12.47 -10.12
C THR A 47 -7.41 12.99 -8.86
N GLN A 48 -6.65 13.64 -7.96
CA GLN A 48 -7.24 14.27 -6.78
C GLN A 48 -8.21 15.42 -7.12
N GLN A 49 -8.08 16.01 -8.30
CA GLN A 49 -8.98 17.08 -8.78
C GLN A 49 -10.31 16.54 -9.31
N SER A 50 -10.31 15.31 -9.83
CA SER A 50 -11.50 14.67 -10.44
C SER A 50 -12.11 13.57 -9.56
N MET A 51 -11.52 13.30 -8.38
CA MET A 51 -12.04 12.27 -7.49
C MET A 51 -13.44 12.63 -6.96
N PRO A 52 -14.30 11.62 -6.69
CA PRO A 52 -15.59 11.87 -6.07
C PRO A 52 -15.45 12.52 -4.69
N ALA A 53 -16.29 13.50 -4.40
CA ALA A 53 -16.31 14.13 -3.07
C ALA A 53 -16.69 13.16 -1.93
N LYS A 54 -17.41 12.08 -2.25
CA LYS A 54 -17.79 11.02 -1.30
C LYS A 54 -17.18 9.70 -1.73
N LEU A 55 -16.34 9.13 -0.88
CA LEU A 55 -15.64 7.86 -1.11
C LEU A 55 -16.40 6.66 -0.50
N ALA A 56 -17.44 6.91 0.27
CA ALA A 56 -18.28 5.85 0.83
C ALA A 56 -18.89 5.00 -0.29
N GLY A 57 -18.68 3.71 -0.26
CA GLY A 57 -19.16 2.78 -1.28
C GLY A 57 -18.07 2.14 -2.12
N TYR A 58 -16.87 2.68 -2.15
CA TYR A 58 -15.70 1.97 -2.66
C TYR A 58 -15.24 0.93 -1.64
N PRO A 59 -14.95 -0.31 -2.05
CA PRO A 59 -14.47 -1.36 -1.14
C PRO A 59 -13.07 -1.07 -0.59
N ALA A 60 -12.25 -0.34 -1.36
CA ALA A 60 -10.97 0.22 -0.95
C ALA A 60 -10.67 1.47 -1.79
N VAL A 61 -9.88 2.39 -1.22
CA VAL A 61 -9.33 3.56 -1.91
C VAL A 61 -7.80 3.48 -1.81
N LEU A 62 -7.14 3.49 -2.96
CA LEU A 62 -5.69 3.49 -3.07
C LEU A 62 -5.21 4.90 -3.39
N VAL A 63 -4.22 5.40 -2.66
CA VAL A 63 -3.68 6.76 -2.82
C VAL A 63 -2.22 6.67 -3.27
N TYR A 64 -1.95 7.17 -4.47
CA TYR A 64 -0.61 7.28 -5.04
C TYR A 64 -0.40 8.72 -5.53
N ILE A 65 0.02 9.61 -4.65
CA ILE A 65 0.17 11.03 -4.95
C ILE A 65 1.59 11.47 -4.59
N HIS A 66 2.35 11.92 -5.59
CA HIS A 66 3.70 12.45 -5.39
C HIS A 66 3.65 13.87 -4.82
N GLY A 67 2.83 14.74 -5.39
CA GLY A 67 2.65 16.13 -4.99
C GLY A 67 1.99 16.31 -3.62
N VAL A 68 1.73 17.56 -3.27
CA VAL A 68 0.96 17.95 -2.08
C VAL A 68 -0.49 17.51 -2.25
N LEU A 69 -1.10 17.00 -1.20
CA LEU A 69 -2.54 16.75 -1.19
C LEU A 69 -3.29 18.09 -1.14
N SER A 70 -4.32 18.22 -1.96
CA SER A 70 -5.28 19.30 -1.75
C SER A 70 -6.02 19.09 -0.43
N GLU A 71 -6.44 20.16 0.22
CA GLU A 71 -7.19 20.10 1.48
C GLU A 71 -8.45 19.21 1.36
N ALA A 72 -9.15 19.32 0.24
CA ALA A 72 -10.33 18.50 -0.04
C ALA A 72 -10.00 17.00 -0.15
N ALA A 73 -8.90 16.63 -0.82
CA ALA A 73 -8.47 15.24 -0.96
C ALA A 73 -7.99 14.68 0.38
N GLU A 74 -7.15 15.43 1.11
CA GLU A 74 -6.69 15.05 2.45
C GLU A 74 -7.87 14.73 3.38
N LYS A 75 -8.83 15.67 3.46
CA LYS A 75 -10.03 15.49 4.27
C LYS A 75 -10.85 14.28 3.83
N ALA A 76 -11.09 14.11 2.53
CA ALA A 76 -11.88 12.99 2.01
C ALA A 76 -11.26 11.63 2.33
N PHE A 77 -9.94 11.49 2.22
CA PHE A 77 -9.24 10.24 2.55
C PHE A 77 -9.31 9.92 4.05
N ILE A 78 -9.09 10.92 4.90
CA ILE A 78 -9.15 10.76 6.35
C ILE A 78 -10.57 10.38 6.79
N ASP A 79 -11.59 11.09 6.30
CA ASP A 79 -12.99 10.82 6.63
C ASP A 79 -13.43 9.43 6.13
N TYR A 80 -12.99 9.03 4.93
CA TYR A 80 -13.26 7.71 4.39
C TYR A 80 -12.72 6.59 5.31
N ALA A 81 -11.45 6.68 5.69
CA ALA A 81 -10.85 5.70 6.57
C ALA A 81 -11.53 5.68 7.94
N LYS A 82 -11.76 6.85 8.56
CA LYS A 82 -12.42 6.95 9.88
C LYS A 82 -13.85 6.41 9.88
N SER A 83 -14.57 6.54 8.77
CA SER A 83 -15.96 6.07 8.64
C SER A 83 -16.12 4.57 8.37
N GLY A 84 -15.03 3.82 8.22
CA GLY A 84 -15.05 2.37 8.02
C GLY A 84 -14.40 1.91 6.72
N GLY A 85 -13.85 2.83 5.92
CA GLY A 85 -13.16 2.53 4.66
C GLY A 85 -11.78 1.89 4.86
N LYS A 86 -11.28 1.25 3.80
CA LYS A 86 -9.91 0.77 3.68
C LYS A 86 -9.11 1.72 2.80
N LEU A 87 -8.21 2.47 3.39
CA LEU A 87 -7.33 3.40 2.72
C LEU A 87 -5.95 2.77 2.56
N ILE A 88 -5.51 2.57 1.33
CA ILE A 88 -4.21 1.99 1.01
C ILE A 88 -3.33 3.09 0.44
N VAL A 89 -2.31 3.46 1.16
CA VAL A 89 -1.39 4.56 0.88
C VAL A 89 -0.13 3.97 0.26
N LEU A 90 0.26 4.45 -0.92
CA LEU A 90 1.35 3.89 -1.68
C LEU A 90 2.50 4.90 -1.83
N HIS A 91 3.70 4.39 -1.66
CA HIS A 91 4.98 5.01 -2.02
C HIS A 91 5.08 6.51 -1.69
N HIS A 92 5.03 7.39 -2.70
CA HIS A 92 5.19 8.85 -2.58
C HIS A 92 4.18 9.51 -1.64
N SER A 93 3.10 8.83 -1.30
CA SER A 93 2.05 9.42 -0.47
C SER A 93 2.46 9.67 0.99
N ILE A 94 3.72 9.34 1.36
CA ILE A 94 4.38 9.75 2.61
C ILE A 94 5.71 10.50 2.38
N SER A 95 6.07 10.84 1.15
CA SER A 95 7.35 11.50 0.83
C SER A 95 7.47 12.91 1.44
N SER A 96 8.64 13.53 1.28
CA SER A 96 8.97 14.83 1.88
C SER A 96 7.99 15.97 1.53
N GLN A 97 7.34 15.92 0.37
CA GLN A 97 6.32 16.92 0.00
C GLN A 97 5.11 16.90 0.94
N LYS A 98 4.82 15.76 1.58
CA LYS A 98 3.74 15.62 2.57
C LYS A 98 4.00 16.34 3.89
N ARG A 99 5.20 16.92 4.09
CA ARG A 99 5.42 17.89 5.19
C ARG A 99 4.49 19.09 5.10
N GLN A 100 3.98 19.41 3.91
CA GLN A 100 2.97 20.45 3.69
C GLN A 100 1.54 20.00 4.05
N ASN A 101 1.34 18.72 4.37
CA ASN A 101 0.10 18.12 4.80
C ASN A 101 0.22 17.58 6.24
N PRO A 102 0.37 18.44 7.26
CA PRO A 102 0.63 17.98 8.63
C PRO A 102 -0.52 17.14 9.20
N GLY A 103 -1.77 17.42 8.83
CA GLY A 103 -2.94 16.63 9.22
C GLY A 103 -2.88 15.21 8.65
N TRP A 104 -2.46 15.06 7.40
CA TRP A 104 -2.24 13.75 6.77
C TRP A 104 -1.15 12.95 7.49
N MET A 105 0.01 13.56 7.72
CA MET A 105 1.12 12.89 8.39
C MET A 105 0.77 12.50 9.83
N GLN A 106 0.06 13.37 10.54
CA GLN A 106 -0.46 13.06 11.88
C GLN A 106 -1.48 11.92 11.85
N PHE A 107 -2.40 11.93 10.88
CA PHE A 107 -3.38 10.86 10.70
C PHE A 107 -2.69 9.51 10.43
N LEU A 108 -1.70 9.48 9.56
CA LEU A 108 -0.91 8.28 9.29
C LEU A 108 -0.07 7.85 10.50
N GLY A 109 0.25 8.77 11.40
CA GLY A 109 1.22 8.54 12.48
C GLY A 109 2.64 8.42 11.94
N VAL A 110 2.99 9.20 10.91
CA VAL A 110 4.31 9.19 10.27
C VAL A 110 4.98 10.54 10.45
N SER A 111 6.26 10.54 10.78
CA SER A 111 7.10 11.74 10.76
C SER A 111 8.36 11.50 9.95
N LEU A 112 8.88 12.60 9.37
CA LEU A 112 10.10 12.61 8.54
C LEU A 112 11.12 13.50 9.23
N PRO A 113 11.96 12.95 10.14
CA PRO A 113 12.96 13.73 10.87
C PRO A 113 13.91 14.45 9.91
N GLU A 114 14.30 15.67 10.29
CA GLU A 114 15.37 16.40 9.58
C GLU A 114 16.76 15.95 10.06
N GLY A 115 17.78 16.26 9.28
CA GLY A 115 19.16 15.98 9.63
C GLY A 115 19.83 14.92 8.76
N ASP A 116 21.01 14.48 9.20
CA ASP A 116 21.80 13.48 8.50
C ASP A 116 21.21 12.08 8.62
N VAL A 117 21.26 11.31 7.54
CA VAL A 117 20.69 9.95 7.48
C VAL A 117 21.34 9.01 8.49
N THR A 118 22.64 9.16 8.77
CA THR A 118 23.37 8.33 9.73
C THR A 118 23.02 8.66 11.19
N GLN A 119 22.37 9.80 11.40
CA GLN A 119 21.86 10.26 12.70
C GLN A 119 20.33 10.16 12.81
N GLY A 120 19.70 9.45 11.89
CA GLY A 120 18.26 9.23 11.90
C GLY A 120 17.43 10.24 11.10
N GLY A 121 18.07 11.15 10.35
CA GLY A 121 17.36 12.06 9.44
C GLY A 121 16.75 11.30 8.26
N TYR A 122 15.53 11.68 7.88
CA TYR A 122 14.86 11.12 6.71
C TYR A 122 15.65 11.37 5.43
N LYS A 123 15.81 10.31 4.63
CA LYS A 123 16.47 10.36 3.33
C LYS A 123 15.80 9.40 2.35
N TYR A 124 15.82 9.74 1.07
CA TYR A 124 15.47 8.81 0.00
C TYR A 124 16.68 8.55 -0.90
N TYR A 125 16.69 7.38 -1.54
CA TYR A 125 17.65 6.99 -2.56
C TYR A 125 16.93 6.36 -3.74
N ASP A 126 17.30 6.78 -4.96
CA ASP A 126 16.70 6.34 -6.22
C ASP A 126 17.71 6.51 -7.40
N PRO A 127 17.80 5.54 -8.33
CA PRO A 127 17.31 4.17 -8.19
C PRO A 127 18.27 3.28 -7.39
N VAL A 128 17.73 2.40 -6.58
CA VAL A 128 18.53 1.48 -5.75
C VAL A 128 17.93 0.07 -5.73
N PRO A 129 18.74 -1.00 -5.55
CA PRO A 129 18.21 -2.30 -5.19
C PRO A 129 17.69 -2.26 -3.75
N LEU A 130 16.56 -2.92 -3.52
CA LEU A 130 15.91 -2.99 -2.22
C LEU A 130 15.41 -4.41 -1.95
N THR A 131 15.69 -4.94 -0.78
CA THR A 131 15.08 -6.16 -0.28
C THR A 131 13.93 -5.82 0.63
N LEU A 132 12.72 -6.28 0.31
CA LEU A 132 11.56 -6.27 1.19
C LEU A 132 11.51 -7.60 1.95
N VAL A 133 11.27 -7.56 3.25
CA VAL A 133 11.31 -8.75 4.12
C VAL A 133 9.98 -8.92 4.83
N ASN A 134 9.47 -10.16 4.86
CA ASN A 134 8.27 -10.51 5.59
C ASN A 134 8.51 -10.47 7.10
N LEU A 135 7.90 -9.53 7.80
CA LEU A 135 7.93 -9.41 9.25
C LEU A 135 6.66 -9.94 9.92
N ALA A 136 5.68 -10.38 9.14
CA ALA A 136 4.39 -10.83 9.61
C ALA A 136 4.00 -12.22 9.05
N PRO A 137 4.76 -13.30 9.37
CA PRO A 137 4.58 -14.61 8.76
C PRO A 137 3.29 -15.33 9.19
N LYS A 138 2.45 -14.68 9.98
CA LYS A 138 1.11 -15.17 10.39
C LYS A 138 0.00 -14.21 9.99
N ASP A 139 0.32 -13.05 9.44
CA ASP A 139 -0.69 -12.07 9.01
C ASP A 139 -1.26 -12.47 7.65
N TRP A 140 -2.57 -12.40 7.52
CA TRP A 140 -3.28 -12.79 6.32
C TRP A 140 -2.83 -11.97 5.09
N ILE A 141 -2.55 -10.67 5.27
CA ILE A 141 -2.11 -9.80 4.17
C ILE A 141 -0.77 -10.27 3.60
N ALA A 142 0.16 -10.68 4.47
CA ALA A 142 1.50 -11.08 4.07
C ALA A 142 1.63 -12.55 3.67
N THR A 143 0.58 -13.38 3.85
CA THR A 143 0.70 -14.84 3.69
C THR A 143 -0.31 -15.48 2.77
N HIS A 144 -1.54 -14.93 2.63
CA HIS A 144 -2.59 -15.57 1.85
C HIS A 144 -2.25 -15.56 0.36
N ASP A 145 -1.99 -16.76 -0.18
CA ASP A 145 -1.57 -17.00 -1.57
C ASP A 145 -0.31 -16.23 -2.00
N VAL A 146 0.51 -15.77 -1.05
CA VAL A 146 1.78 -15.11 -1.34
C VAL A 146 2.89 -16.15 -1.50
N HIS A 147 3.48 -16.22 -2.68
CA HIS A 147 4.62 -17.07 -2.99
C HIS A 147 5.92 -16.26 -2.91
N TRP A 148 6.59 -16.37 -1.77
CA TRP A 148 7.87 -15.70 -1.54
C TRP A 148 8.98 -16.47 -2.25
N GLU A 149 9.61 -15.83 -3.25
CA GLU A 149 10.59 -16.50 -4.11
C GLU A 149 12.03 -16.47 -3.56
N SER A 150 12.31 -15.56 -2.65
CA SER A 150 13.65 -15.40 -2.07
C SER A 150 13.62 -15.37 -0.54
N ARG A 151 14.81 -15.43 0.04
CA ARG A 151 15.04 -15.30 1.48
C ARG A 151 16.18 -14.34 1.74
N ALA A 152 16.11 -13.63 2.85
CA ALA A 152 17.14 -12.71 3.27
C ALA A 152 17.41 -12.80 4.77
N GLU A 153 18.68 -12.63 5.14
CA GLU A 153 19.05 -12.40 6.52
C GLU A 153 18.56 -11.01 6.95
N TYR A 154 17.80 -10.96 8.04
CA TYR A 154 17.23 -9.75 8.62
C TYR A 154 17.37 -9.80 10.15
N ARG A 155 18.26 -8.96 10.70
CA ARG A 155 18.56 -8.90 12.14
C ARG A 155 18.92 -10.27 12.77
N GLY A 156 19.69 -11.08 12.05
CA GLY A 156 20.15 -12.39 12.51
C GLY A 156 19.16 -13.54 12.26
N GLU A 157 18.02 -13.28 11.63
CA GLU A 157 17.04 -14.28 11.26
C GLU A 157 16.91 -14.40 9.74
N ASP A 158 16.74 -15.63 9.24
CA ASP A 158 16.43 -15.89 7.84
C ASP A 158 14.92 -15.77 7.62
N ARG A 159 14.51 -14.87 6.70
CA ARG A 159 13.10 -14.53 6.45
C ARG A 159 12.78 -14.56 4.97
N ASP A 160 11.51 -14.78 4.67
CA ASP A 160 10.97 -14.65 3.31
C ASP A 160 11.16 -13.21 2.82
N ALA A 161 11.52 -13.04 1.54
CA ALA A 161 11.90 -11.76 0.99
C ALA A 161 11.48 -11.59 -0.49
N ILE A 162 11.45 -10.34 -0.94
CA ILE A 162 11.31 -9.90 -2.33
C ILE A 162 12.52 -9.03 -2.66
N GLU A 163 13.20 -9.35 -3.77
CA GLU A 163 14.34 -8.59 -4.27
C GLU A 163 13.90 -7.65 -5.39
N LEU A 164 13.91 -6.35 -5.12
CA LEU A 164 13.60 -5.32 -6.11
C LEU A 164 14.90 -4.74 -6.67
N PRO A 165 15.21 -4.95 -7.96
CA PRO A 165 16.51 -4.58 -8.52
C PRO A 165 16.73 -3.07 -8.66
N ALA A 166 15.64 -2.31 -8.82
CA ALA A 166 15.68 -0.86 -8.96
C ALA A 166 14.36 -0.25 -8.49
N THR A 167 14.40 0.50 -7.41
CA THR A 167 13.27 1.23 -6.84
C THR A 167 13.74 2.46 -6.07
N GLU A 168 12.84 3.20 -5.44
CA GLU A 168 13.17 4.23 -4.45
C GLU A 168 12.95 3.68 -3.03
N VAL A 169 13.88 3.96 -2.13
CA VAL A 169 13.79 3.63 -0.71
C VAL A 169 13.68 4.89 0.14
N TYR A 170 12.80 4.86 1.15
CA TYR A 170 12.67 5.88 2.18
C TYR A 170 13.26 5.38 3.49
N LEU A 171 14.32 6.06 3.95
CA LEU A 171 14.99 5.73 5.21
C LEU A 171 14.53 6.67 6.32
N ASN A 172 14.53 6.15 7.54
CA ASN A 172 14.33 6.89 8.78
C ASN A 172 13.01 7.66 8.89
N HIS A 173 11.98 7.28 8.14
CA HIS A 173 10.67 7.75 8.55
C HIS A 173 10.24 7.03 9.83
N VAL A 174 9.65 7.78 10.74
CA VAL A 174 9.30 7.30 12.08
C VAL A 174 7.81 7.02 12.16
N LEU A 175 7.45 5.87 12.71
CA LEU A 175 6.07 5.48 13.00
C LEU A 175 5.72 5.90 14.42
N ASN A 176 4.72 6.77 14.56
CA ASN A 176 4.21 7.28 15.82
C ASN A 176 2.89 6.58 16.17
N GLY A 177 2.81 6.01 17.36
CA GLY A 177 1.64 5.23 17.81
C GLY A 177 1.70 3.77 17.37
N GLN A 178 0.56 3.09 17.45
CA GLN A 178 0.48 1.66 17.16
C GLN A 178 0.33 1.41 15.67
N HIS A 179 1.26 0.64 15.09
CA HIS A 179 1.22 0.11 13.75
C HIS A 179 1.47 -1.39 13.78
N ILE A 180 0.79 -2.14 12.93
CA ILE A 180 1.06 -3.56 12.70
C ILE A 180 1.99 -3.62 11.50
N ILE A 181 3.20 -4.10 11.73
CA ILE A 181 4.25 -4.14 10.71
C ILE A 181 4.08 -5.41 9.88
N LEU A 182 4.05 -5.24 8.56
CA LEU A 182 3.98 -6.32 7.58
C LEU A 182 5.35 -6.58 6.95
N LEU A 183 6.00 -5.50 6.48
CA LEU A 183 7.23 -5.59 5.71
C LEU A 183 8.33 -4.71 6.32
N GLY A 184 9.51 -5.30 6.43
CA GLY A 184 10.75 -4.58 6.66
C GLY A 184 11.47 -4.28 5.35
N LEU A 185 12.51 -3.45 5.43
CA LEU A 185 13.43 -3.20 4.35
C LEU A 185 14.87 -3.53 4.76
N LYS A 186 15.67 -4.01 3.78
CA LYS A 186 17.13 -4.07 3.85
C LYS A 186 17.69 -3.36 2.63
N PHE A 187 18.49 -2.36 2.86
CA PHE A 187 19.12 -1.55 1.82
C PHE A 187 20.60 -1.36 2.12
N ILE A 188 21.45 -1.55 1.13
CA ILE A 188 22.90 -1.32 1.23
C ILE A 188 23.22 -0.07 0.42
N ASP A 189 23.63 0.98 1.08
CA ASP A 189 24.16 2.16 0.42
C ASP A 189 25.57 1.85 -0.11
N LYS A 190 25.67 1.61 -1.40
CA LYS A 190 26.93 1.25 -2.08
C LYS A 190 28.01 2.32 -1.95
N LYS A 191 27.62 3.58 -1.72
CA LYS A 191 28.57 4.69 -1.60
C LYS A 191 29.24 4.73 -0.22
N SER A 192 28.49 4.51 0.84
CA SER A 192 28.99 4.51 2.21
C SER A 192 29.30 3.11 2.75
N GLY A 193 28.82 2.05 2.12
CA GLY A 193 28.89 0.67 2.61
C GLY A 193 27.95 0.39 3.79
N VAL A 194 27.13 1.35 4.19
CA VAL A 194 26.19 1.19 5.32
C VAL A 194 25.00 0.34 4.90
N THR A 195 24.68 -0.64 5.74
CA THR A 195 23.45 -1.43 5.61
C THR A 195 22.37 -0.88 6.52
N TYR A 196 21.23 -0.50 5.92
CA TYR A 196 20.03 -0.07 6.64
C TYR A 196 19.04 -1.20 6.72
N VAL A 197 18.51 -1.43 7.93
CA VAL A 197 17.50 -2.47 8.23
C VAL A 197 16.40 -1.80 9.06
N GLN A 198 15.21 -1.62 8.46
CA GLN A 198 14.13 -0.84 9.09
C GLN A 198 12.75 -1.50 8.89
N ASP A 199 11.92 -1.46 9.93
CA ASP A 199 10.59 -2.10 9.99
C ASP A 199 9.49 -1.16 9.49
N THR A 200 9.68 -0.55 8.30
CA THR A 200 8.84 0.55 7.85
C THR A 200 8.34 0.42 6.40
N ALA A 201 8.68 -0.69 5.71
CA ALA A 201 8.36 -0.84 4.28
C ALA A 201 6.90 -1.19 4.00
N GLY A 202 6.18 -1.75 4.98
CA GLY A 202 4.76 -2.03 4.87
C GLY A 202 4.14 -2.17 6.25
N TRP A 203 3.00 -1.51 6.46
CA TRP A 203 2.31 -1.54 7.75
C TRP A 203 0.83 -1.19 7.60
N TYR A 204 0.04 -1.50 8.62
CA TYR A 204 -1.32 -1.00 8.73
C TYR A 204 -1.69 -0.66 10.18
N LYS A 205 -2.75 0.13 10.34
CA LYS A 205 -3.29 0.52 11.63
C LYS A 205 -4.79 0.76 11.56
N LYS A 206 -5.44 0.69 12.71
CA LYS A 206 -6.84 1.07 12.86
C LYS A 206 -6.99 2.59 12.68
N ALA A 207 -8.04 3.00 11.96
CA ALA A 207 -8.46 4.38 11.79
C ALA A 207 -9.93 4.50 12.20
N GLU A 208 -10.19 4.64 13.50
CA GLU A 208 -11.52 4.60 14.11
C GLU A 208 -12.32 3.35 13.68
N LYS A 209 -13.27 3.48 12.74
CA LYS A 209 -14.08 2.36 12.25
C LYS A 209 -13.42 1.58 11.11
N GLY A 210 -12.48 2.18 10.38
CA GLY A 210 -11.82 1.58 9.23
C GLY A 210 -10.33 1.34 9.44
N TRP A 211 -9.58 1.34 8.34
CA TRP A 211 -8.18 0.95 8.31
C TRP A 211 -7.38 1.84 7.35
N VAL A 212 -6.15 2.12 7.71
CA VAL A 212 -5.15 2.69 6.82
C VAL A 212 -3.96 1.75 6.74
N MET A 213 -3.45 1.54 5.53
CA MET A 213 -2.31 0.69 5.21
C MET A 213 -1.31 1.49 4.40
N TYR A 214 -0.03 1.17 4.52
CA TYR A 214 1.02 1.77 3.71
C TYR A 214 1.94 0.70 3.13
N PHE A 215 2.35 0.89 1.88
CA PHE A 215 3.35 0.07 1.20
C PHE A 215 4.36 0.95 0.47
N MET A 216 5.65 0.74 0.75
CA MET A 216 6.72 1.61 0.30
C MET A 216 7.08 1.44 -1.17
N ALA A 217 7.22 0.20 -1.67
CA ALA A 217 7.65 -0.01 -3.05
C ALA A 217 6.60 0.45 -4.06
N GLY A 218 7.05 0.98 -5.21
CA GLY A 218 6.13 1.47 -6.24
C GLY A 218 6.60 2.70 -7.01
N HIS A 219 7.89 3.05 -6.95
CA HIS A 219 8.43 4.26 -7.57
C HIS A 219 8.25 4.27 -9.10
N SER A 220 8.70 3.23 -9.76
CA SER A 220 8.60 3.09 -11.22
C SER A 220 7.31 2.42 -11.68
N GLY A 221 6.58 1.77 -10.76
CA GLY A 221 5.45 0.90 -11.02
C GLY A 221 5.84 -0.53 -11.38
N LYS A 222 7.07 -0.80 -11.81
CA LYS A 222 7.57 -2.16 -12.11
C LYS A 222 7.58 -3.05 -10.87
N GLU A 223 7.66 -2.47 -9.70
CA GLU A 223 7.58 -3.16 -8.43
C GLU A 223 6.24 -3.89 -8.27
N PHE A 224 5.18 -3.38 -8.92
CA PHE A 224 3.86 -4.02 -8.92
C PHE A 224 3.79 -5.25 -9.84
N ASP A 225 4.79 -5.48 -10.70
CA ASP A 225 4.91 -6.70 -11.53
C ASP A 225 5.50 -7.88 -10.75
N ASP A 226 6.10 -7.65 -9.57
CA ASP A 226 6.53 -8.74 -8.71
C ASP A 226 5.30 -9.50 -8.19
N PRO A 227 5.21 -10.84 -8.43
CA PRO A 227 4.00 -11.58 -8.11
C PRO A 227 3.67 -11.62 -6.63
N ALA A 228 4.68 -11.73 -5.76
CA ALA A 228 4.47 -11.76 -4.31
C ALA A 228 3.99 -10.39 -3.82
N TYR A 229 4.58 -9.31 -4.33
CA TYR A 229 4.17 -7.95 -3.96
C TYR A 229 2.77 -7.60 -4.48
N ALA A 230 2.45 -7.98 -5.72
CA ALA A 230 1.10 -7.81 -6.28
C ALA A 230 0.05 -8.57 -5.46
N GLN A 231 0.37 -9.80 -5.01
CA GLN A 231 -0.53 -10.58 -4.15
C GLN A 231 -0.72 -9.92 -2.79
N ILE A 232 0.33 -9.38 -2.16
CA ILE A 232 0.24 -8.64 -0.89
C ILE A 232 -0.71 -7.44 -1.04
N LEU A 233 -0.59 -6.67 -2.12
CA LEU A 233 -1.49 -5.53 -2.38
C LEU A 233 -2.93 -5.98 -2.66
N THR A 234 -3.10 -7.08 -3.37
CA THR A 234 -4.41 -7.74 -3.57
C THR A 234 -5.03 -8.15 -2.24
N ASN A 235 -4.25 -8.75 -1.36
CA ASN A 235 -4.68 -9.11 -0.01
C ASN A 235 -5.07 -7.89 0.81
N ALA A 236 -4.29 -6.80 0.74
CA ALA A 236 -4.63 -5.55 1.40
C ALA A 236 -5.99 -4.98 0.94
N VAL A 237 -6.30 -5.06 -0.37
CA VAL A 237 -7.61 -4.68 -0.91
C VAL A 237 -8.72 -5.61 -0.37
N ASN A 238 -8.47 -6.90 -0.28
CA ASN A 238 -9.46 -7.90 0.15
C ASN A 238 -9.54 -8.07 1.68
N PHE A 239 -8.61 -7.49 2.42
CA PHE A 239 -8.53 -7.62 3.87
C PHE A 239 -9.86 -7.35 4.57
N ARG A 240 -10.25 -8.28 5.43
CA ARG A 240 -11.44 -8.18 6.31
C ARG A 240 -10.98 -8.56 7.71
N PRO A 241 -10.81 -7.56 8.59
CA PRO A 241 -10.36 -7.75 9.97
C PRO A 241 -11.41 -8.41 10.84
#